data_99172113309a0301489a89f93e22cb23
#
_entry.id   99172113309a0301489a89f93e22cb23
#
_cell.length_a   1.000
_cell.length_b   1.000
_cell.length_c   1.000
_cell.angle_alpha   90.00
_cell.angle_beta   90.00
_cell.angle_gamma   90.00
#
_symmetry.space_group_name_H-M   'P 1'
#
loop_
_entity.id
_entity.type
_entity.pdbx_description
1 polymer ?
#
loop_
_entity_poly.entity_id
_entity_poly.type
_entity_poly.pdbx_seq_one_letter_code
_entity_poly.pdbx_strand_id
1 'polypeptide(L)'
;MTTFYHGTTDAFNIKKILLPPTYTNNLREEWRKKYQNMVFFTTSLLSASKFARKACDKYGGNPVIYEVRPIGQYFNTIHGEYISEKAKIVRVVN
;
A
#
# COMPACT_ATOMS: atom_id res chain seq x y z
N MET A 1 18.76 0.45 -7.82
CA MET A 1 17.75 1.18 -7.02
C MET A 1 16.50 0.32 -6.87
N THR A 2 16.01 0.21 -5.67
CA THR A 2 14.84 -0.63 -5.41
C THR A 2 13.55 0.10 -5.79
N THR A 3 12.69 -0.59 -6.52
CA THR A 3 11.37 -0.08 -6.86
C THR A 3 10.33 -0.70 -5.94
N PHE A 4 9.48 0.12 -5.37
CA PHE A 4 8.41 -0.32 -4.48
C PHE A 4 7.04 -0.12 -5.13
N TYR A 5 6.11 -1.00 -4.81
CA TYR A 5 4.76 -1.00 -5.36
C TYR A 5 3.73 -1.06 -4.23
N HIS A 6 2.61 -0.39 -4.45
CA HIS A 6 1.46 -0.44 -3.54
C HIS A 6 0.22 -0.79 -4.34
N GLY A 7 -0.38 -1.93 -4.05
CA GLY A 7 -1.60 -2.39 -4.70
C GLY A 7 -2.82 -2.04 -3.87
N THR A 8 -3.82 -1.43 -4.50
CA THR A 8 -5.03 -1.00 -3.81
C THR A 8 -6.20 -0.92 -4.80
N THR A 9 -7.25 -0.23 -4.42
CA THR A 9 -8.41 0.02 -5.29
C THR A 9 -8.56 1.51 -5.55
N ASP A 10 -9.09 1.87 -6.72
CA ASP A 10 -9.36 3.25 -7.06
C ASP A 10 -10.52 3.83 -6.26
N ALA A 11 -11.26 2.98 -5.53
CA ALA A 11 -12.35 3.42 -4.66
C ALA A 11 -11.86 4.37 -3.55
N PHE A 12 -10.58 4.32 -3.18
CA PHE A 12 -10.03 5.20 -2.14
C PHE A 12 -9.61 6.57 -2.65
N ASN A 13 -9.60 6.77 -3.96
CA ASN A 13 -9.27 8.06 -4.57
C ASN A 13 -7.94 8.64 -4.07
N ILE A 14 -6.92 7.80 -3.99
CA ILE A 14 -5.58 8.21 -3.56
C ILE A 14 -4.93 9.00 -4.71
N LYS A 15 -4.33 10.17 -4.39
CA LYS A 15 -3.81 11.06 -5.44
C LYS A 15 -2.30 11.12 -5.50
N LYS A 16 -1.63 11.64 -4.47
CA LYS A 16 -0.17 11.89 -4.56
C LYS A 16 0.62 11.18 -3.47
N ILE A 17 0.06 11.08 -2.28
CA ILE A 17 0.76 10.52 -1.11
C ILE A 17 -0.12 9.46 -0.48
N LEU A 18 0.48 8.30 -0.23
CA LEU A 18 -0.16 7.25 0.55
C LEU A 18 -0.07 7.58 2.03
N LEU A 19 -1.20 7.47 2.70
CA LEU A 19 -1.31 7.68 4.14
C LEU A 19 -1.60 6.34 4.83
N PRO A 20 -1.25 6.22 6.13
CA PRO A 20 -1.54 5.01 6.87
C PRO A 20 -3.03 4.64 6.87
N PRO A 21 -3.36 3.35 7.06
CA PRO A 21 -4.74 2.89 7.05
C PRO A 21 -5.66 3.60 8.05
N THR A 22 -5.12 4.16 9.12
CA THR A 22 -5.91 4.93 10.08
C THR A 22 -6.60 6.14 9.47
N TYR A 23 -6.03 6.69 8.41
CA TYR A 23 -6.62 7.83 7.69
C TYR A 23 -7.66 7.39 6.67
N THR A 24 -7.63 6.14 6.23
CA THR A 24 -8.55 5.61 5.24
C THR A 24 -9.58 4.64 5.80
N ASN A 25 -9.52 4.43 7.12
CA ASN A 25 -10.43 3.52 7.81
C ASN A 25 -10.34 2.09 7.28
N ASN A 26 -9.15 1.64 6.98
CA ASN A 26 -8.84 0.46 6.18
C ASN A 26 -8.30 -0.71 7.01
N LEU A 27 -8.34 -0.61 8.33
CA LEU A 27 -7.84 -1.66 9.22
C LEU A 27 -8.83 -2.81 9.31
N ARG A 28 -8.38 -4.02 9.00
CA ARG A 28 -9.24 -5.21 9.03
C ARG A 28 -8.63 -6.39 9.74
N GLU A 29 -7.32 -6.51 9.75
CA GLU A 29 -6.63 -7.70 10.25
C GLU A 29 -5.83 -7.37 11.50
N GLU A 30 -5.80 -8.33 12.45
CA GLU A 30 -5.13 -8.14 13.74
C GLU A 30 -3.66 -7.78 13.59
N TRP A 31 -2.96 -8.45 12.68
CA TRP A 31 -1.54 -8.18 12.51
C TRP A 31 -1.27 -6.80 11.94
N ARG A 32 -2.22 -6.20 11.23
CA ARG A 32 -2.09 -4.85 10.70
C ARG A 32 -2.27 -3.78 11.78
N LYS A 33 -2.92 -4.11 12.87
CA LYS A 33 -3.10 -3.17 13.99
C LYS A 33 -1.77 -2.72 14.60
N LYS A 34 -0.75 -3.59 14.54
CA LYS A 34 0.58 -3.24 15.01
C LYS A 34 1.19 -2.09 14.21
N TYR A 35 0.79 -1.96 12.96
CA TYR A 35 1.36 -1.00 12.02
C TYR A 35 0.32 -0.01 11.53
N GLN A 36 -0.66 0.31 12.37
CA GLN A 36 -1.78 1.16 11.97
C GLN A 36 -1.38 2.55 11.51
N ASN A 37 -0.19 3.02 11.89
CA ASN A 37 0.34 4.32 11.49
C ASN A 37 1.33 4.22 10.33
N MET A 38 1.33 3.10 9.62
CA MET A 38 2.30 2.84 8.56
C MET A 38 1.61 2.50 7.25
N VAL A 39 2.26 2.88 6.15
CA VAL A 39 1.87 2.50 4.79
C VAL A 39 2.62 1.24 4.43
N PHE A 40 1.94 0.28 3.81
CA PHE A 40 2.53 -0.98 3.37
C PHE A 40 2.81 -0.94 1.87
N PHE A 41 3.97 -1.46 1.48
CA PHE A 41 4.33 -1.59 0.07
C PHE A 41 5.27 -2.80 -0.10
N THR A 42 5.53 -3.18 -1.35
CA THR A 42 6.30 -4.39 -1.66
C THR A 42 7.20 -4.14 -2.86
N THR A 43 8.26 -4.92 -2.98
CA THR A 43 9.11 -4.91 -4.18
C THR A 43 8.59 -5.84 -5.27
N SER A 44 7.58 -6.65 -4.97
CA SER A 44 7.03 -7.63 -5.90
C SER A 44 5.77 -7.10 -6.58
N LEU A 45 5.82 -6.94 -7.89
CA LEU A 45 4.65 -6.52 -8.66
C LEU A 45 3.52 -7.54 -8.54
N LEU A 46 3.84 -8.82 -8.49
CA LEU A 46 2.85 -9.88 -8.30
C LEU A 46 2.13 -9.75 -6.95
N SER A 47 2.88 -9.49 -5.88
CA SER A 47 2.29 -9.28 -4.56
C SER A 47 1.40 -8.04 -4.54
N ALA A 48 1.84 -6.95 -5.17
CA ALA A 48 1.03 -5.74 -5.28
C ALA A 48 -0.27 -6.01 -6.02
N SER A 49 -0.23 -6.81 -7.09
CA SER A 49 -1.43 -7.20 -7.82
C SER A 49 -2.41 -7.98 -6.95
N LYS A 50 -1.91 -8.87 -6.11
CA LYS A 50 -2.75 -9.64 -5.19
C LYS A 50 -3.40 -8.73 -4.14
N PHE A 51 -2.67 -7.76 -3.61
CA PHE A 51 -3.21 -6.80 -2.65
C PHE A 51 -4.28 -5.93 -3.31
N ALA A 52 -4.05 -5.49 -4.55
CA ALA A 52 -5.03 -4.70 -5.29
C ALA A 52 -6.33 -5.48 -5.48
N ARG A 53 -6.23 -6.76 -5.84
CA ARG A 53 -7.41 -7.62 -6.02
C ARG A 53 -8.17 -7.79 -4.71
N LYS A 54 -7.45 -8.03 -3.61
CA LYS A 54 -8.08 -8.15 -2.29
C LYS A 54 -8.79 -6.87 -1.88
N ALA A 55 -8.18 -5.72 -2.14
CA ALA A 55 -8.81 -4.44 -1.83
C ALA A 55 -10.09 -4.24 -2.61
N CYS A 56 -10.11 -4.60 -3.90
CA CYS A 56 -11.31 -4.51 -4.71
C CYS A 56 -12.41 -5.45 -4.21
N ASP A 57 -12.04 -6.64 -3.75
CA ASP A 57 -13.01 -7.59 -3.21
C ASP A 57 -13.67 -7.07 -1.94
N LYS A 58 -12.94 -6.30 -1.13
CA LYS A 58 -13.46 -5.75 0.13
C LYS A 58 -14.19 -4.42 -0.04
N TYR A 59 -13.67 -3.54 -0.89
CA TYR A 59 -14.11 -2.15 -0.94
C TYR A 59 -14.71 -1.74 -2.27
N GLY A 60 -14.71 -2.63 -3.26
CA GLY A 60 -15.17 -2.31 -4.61
C GLY A 60 -14.13 -1.54 -5.41
N GLY A 61 -14.54 -1.02 -6.56
CA GLY A 61 -13.67 -0.29 -7.45
C GLY A 61 -12.84 -1.18 -8.35
N ASN A 62 -11.84 -0.61 -8.99
CA ASN A 62 -10.94 -1.31 -9.90
C ASN A 62 -9.55 -1.41 -9.28
N PRO A 63 -8.80 -2.50 -9.59
CA PRO A 63 -7.46 -2.64 -9.04
C PRO A 63 -6.52 -1.58 -9.62
N VAL A 64 -5.69 -1.03 -8.76
CA VAL A 64 -4.68 -0.06 -9.16
C VAL A 64 -3.38 -0.38 -8.44
N ILE A 65 -2.26 -0.27 -9.15
CA ILE A 65 -0.93 -0.45 -8.59
C ILE A 65 -0.15 0.83 -8.81
N TYR A 66 0.37 1.38 -7.73
CA TYR A 66 1.23 2.55 -7.78
C TYR A 66 2.68 2.14 -7.59
N GLU A 67 3.56 2.74 -8.36
CA GLU A 67 4.97 2.76 -8.01
C GLU A 67 5.14 3.84 -6.95
N VAL A 68 5.76 3.52 -5.83
CA VAL A 68 5.86 4.43 -4.69
C VAL A 68 7.30 4.56 -4.23
N ARG A 69 7.55 5.66 -3.52
CA ARG A 69 8.83 5.92 -2.87
C ARG A 69 8.56 6.26 -1.41
N PRO A 70 9.16 5.51 -0.46
CA PRO A 70 8.93 5.81 0.96
C PRO A 70 9.46 7.20 1.29
N ILE A 71 8.73 7.89 2.17
CA ILE A 71 9.13 9.19 2.70
C ILE A 71 9.69 8.94 4.10
N GLY A 72 10.97 9.26 4.29
CA GLY A 72 11.66 8.97 5.53
C GLY A 72 12.14 7.53 5.60
N GLN A 73 12.28 7.00 6.80
CA GLN A 73 12.76 5.64 7.02
C GLN A 73 11.69 4.63 6.67
N TYR A 74 12.13 3.47 6.18
CA TYR A 74 11.24 2.35 5.93
C TYR A 74 11.86 1.06 6.47
N PHE A 75 11.01 0.09 6.78
CA PHE A 75 11.41 -1.14 7.44
C PHE A 75 10.78 -2.35 6.76
N ASN A 76 11.47 -3.48 6.84
CA ASN A 76 10.95 -4.75 6.36
C ASN A 76 10.15 -5.42 7.49
N THR A 77 8.94 -5.91 7.19
CA THR A 77 8.15 -6.66 8.15
C THR A 77 8.49 -8.14 8.09
N ILE A 78 8.05 -8.90 9.08
CA ILE A 78 8.25 -10.35 9.11
C ILE A 78 7.43 -11.06 8.02
N HIS A 79 6.49 -10.37 7.39
CA HIS A 79 5.65 -10.91 6.32
C HIS A 79 6.18 -10.61 4.92
N GLY A 80 7.39 -10.07 4.83
CA GLY A 80 8.00 -9.75 3.54
C GLY A 80 7.54 -8.45 2.92
N GLU A 81 6.72 -7.69 3.61
CA GLU A 81 6.31 -6.36 3.18
C GLU A 81 7.26 -5.31 3.76
N TYR A 82 7.20 -4.12 3.19
CA TYR A 82 7.88 -2.95 3.74
C TYR A 82 6.87 -1.96 4.27
N ILE A 83 7.27 -1.17 5.26
CA ILE A 83 6.42 -0.16 5.88
C ILE A 83 7.16 1.16 6.02
N SER A 84 6.40 2.26 5.91
CA SER A 84 6.88 3.60 6.25
C SER A 84 5.70 4.44 6.70
N GLU A 85 5.97 5.60 7.28
CA GLU A 85 4.90 6.49 7.72
C GLU A 85 4.11 7.04 6.54
N LYS A 86 4.79 7.33 5.43
CA LYS A 86 4.18 7.86 4.21
C LYS A 86 4.93 7.34 3.02
N ALA A 87 4.30 7.35 1.86
CA ALA A 87 4.96 7.03 0.60
C ALA A 87 4.43 7.96 -0.49
N LYS A 88 5.35 8.48 -1.30
CA LYS A 88 5.02 9.31 -2.44
C LYS A 88 4.65 8.42 -3.61
N ILE A 89 3.57 8.75 -4.30
CA ILE A 89 3.19 8.06 -5.54
C ILE A 89 4.04 8.63 -6.67
N VAL A 90 4.80 7.77 -7.31
CA VAL A 90 5.63 8.14 -8.45
C VAL A 90 4.81 8.09 -9.73
N ARG A 91 4.07 6.99 -9.92
CA ARG A 91 3.21 6.81 -11.10
C ARG A 91 2.26 5.64 -10.90
N VAL A 92 1.25 5.56 -11.74
CA VAL A 92 0.38 4.39 -11.85
C VAL A 92 1.08 3.37 -12.75
N VAL A 93 1.15 2.12 -12.32
CA VAL A 93 1.85 1.06 -13.05
C VAL A 93 0.94 0.34 -14.02
N ASN A 94 -0.31 0.13 -13.64
CA ASN A 94 -1.26 -0.62 -14.50
C ASN A 94 -2.36 0.24 -15.04
#